data_edfefa978dbd14fdf7b29373b6936bf8
#
_entry.id   edfefa978dbd14fdf7b29373b6936bf8
#
_cell.length_a   1.000
_cell.length_b   1.000
_cell.length_c   1.000
_cell.angle_alpha   90.00
_cell.angle_beta   90.00
_cell.angle_gamma   90.00
#
_symmetry.space_group_name_H-M   'P 1'
#
loop_
_entity.id
_entity.type
_entity.pdbx_description
1 polymer ?
#
loop_
_entity_poly.entity_id
_entity_poly.type
_entity_poly.pdbx_seq_one_letter_code
_entity_poly.pdbx_strand_id
1 'polypeptide(L)'
;TLDESSAKLETVTAEAYDEILATAEDVLARAQAGEDFDSLIETYGQDTGMNNEPNKSRGYLVCEGLSVYEQSFQDAAMALEKVGDISAELVKTSYGYHILQYATDVTPGAVELTEEIKSDIYNSLLSDAKDAAYESAVTQWVSEADVKTFPKVMK
;
A
#
# COMPACT_ATOMS: atom_id res chain seq x y z
N THR A 1 26.33 3.92 -16.40
CA THR A 1 26.08 4.64 -15.14
C THR A 1 24.59 4.59 -14.90
N LEU A 2 24.15 3.67 -14.05
CA LEU A 2 22.83 3.78 -13.42
C LEU A 2 22.88 5.07 -12.62
N ASP A 3 21.95 5.97 -12.94
CA ASP A 3 21.80 7.24 -12.26
C ASP A 3 21.57 6.95 -10.78
N GLU A 4 22.43 7.49 -9.91
CA GLU A 4 22.28 7.40 -8.46
C GLU A 4 21.02 8.15 -7.95
N SER A 5 20.26 8.77 -8.87
CA SER A 5 18.93 9.34 -8.61
C SER A 5 17.82 8.31 -8.58
N SER A 6 18.10 7.02 -8.91
CA SER A 6 17.12 5.95 -8.75
C SER A 6 16.88 5.72 -7.27
N ALA A 7 15.94 6.49 -6.75
CA ALA A 7 15.20 6.20 -5.53
C ALA A 7 16.09 5.76 -4.33
N LYS A 8 16.83 6.70 -3.77
CA LYS A 8 16.90 6.74 -2.33
C LYS A 8 15.44 6.86 -1.89
N LEU A 9 14.84 5.76 -1.51
CA LEU A 9 13.61 5.78 -0.72
C LEU A 9 13.97 6.64 0.49
N GLU A 10 13.53 7.90 0.48
CA GLU A 10 13.80 8.79 1.60
C GLU A 10 13.09 8.15 2.77
N THR A 11 13.87 7.52 3.64
CA THR A 11 13.37 7.09 4.95
C THR A 11 12.81 8.36 5.56
N VAL A 12 11.49 8.41 5.80
CA VAL A 12 10.85 9.56 6.43
C VAL A 12 11.62 9.85 7.70
N THR A 13 12.19 11.04 7.80
CA THR A 13 13.06 11.38 8.92
C THR A 13 12.26 11.53 10.21
N ALA A 14 12.88 11.38 11.37
CA ALA A 14 12.19 11.59 12.64
C ALA A 14 11.57 12.99 12.72
N GLU A 15 12.27 14.00 12.19
CA GLU A 15 11.81 15.39 12.13
C GLU A 15 10.52 15.53 11.31
N ALA A 16 10.38 14.81 10.19
CA ALA A 16 9.16 14.85 9.38
C ALA A 16 7.96 14.25 10.12
N TYR A 17 8.17 13.22 10.95
CA TYR A 17 7.11 12.71 11.83
C TYR A 17 6.73 13.72 12.92
N ASP A 18 7.70 14.39 13.51
CA ASP A 18 7.45 15.40 14.56
C ASP A 18 6.66 16.60 14.00
N GLU A 19 6.92 17.02 12.76
CA GLU A 19 6.20 18.12 12.10
C GLU A 19 4.71 17.83 11.90
N ILE A 20 4.33 16.57 11.62
CA ILE A 20 2.94 16.20 11.36
C ILE A 20 2.21 15.66 12.58
N LEU A 21 2.93 15.32 13.66
CA LEU A 21 2.37 14.65 14.84
C LEU A 21 1.20 15.42 15.45
N ALA A 22 1.38 16.72 15.73
CA ALA A 22 0.35 17.53 16.36
C ALA A 22 -0.94 17.60 15.50
N THR A 23 -0.79 17.67 14.18
CA THR A 23 -1.95 17.66 13.27
C THR A 23 -2.62 16.28 13.29
N ALA A 24 -1.85 15.20 13.27
CA ALA A 24 -2.38 13.84 13.30
C ALA A 24 -3.13 13.56 14.62
N GLU A 25 -2.60 14.02 15.76
CA GLU A 25 -3.26 13.90 17.07
C GLU A 25 -4.59 14.70 17.12
N ASP A 26 -4.63 15.92 16.56
CA ASP A 26 -5.86 16.71 16.48
C ASP A 26 -6.91 15.99 15.63
N VAL A 27 -6.53 15.51 14.45
CA VAL A 27 -7.44 14.77 13.55
C VAL A 27 -7.94 13.49 14.19
N LEU A 28 -7.09 12.73 14.89
CA LEU A 28 -7.50 11.53 15.63
C LEU A 28 -8.52 11.88 16.70
N ALA A 29 -8.28 12.92 17.49
CA ALA A 29 -9.21 13.35 18.54
C ALA A 29 -10.57 13.77 17.97
N ARG A 30 -10.60 14.45 16.82
CA ARG A 30 -11.82 14.85 16.12
C ARG A 30 -12.57 13.64 15.57
N ALA A 31 -11.88 12.69 14.96
CA ALA A 31 -12.48 11.44 14.50
C ALA A 31 -13.10 10.66 15.66
N GLN A 32 -12.39 10.53 16.79
CA GLN A 32 -12.89 9.88 18.00
C GLN A 32 -14.06 10.62 18.67
N ALA A 33 -14.14 11.94 18.47
CA ALA A 33 -15.27 12.77 18.91
C ALA A 33 -16.50 12.64 18.01
N GLY A 34 -16.42 11.89 16.91
CA GLY A 34 -17.52 11.61 15.99
C GLY A 34 -17.68 12.61 14.86
N GLU A 35 -16.62 13.37 14.54
CA GLU A 35 -16.61 14.16 13.32
C GLU A 35 -16.65 13.24 12.09
N ASP A 36 -17.27 13.72 11.01
CA ASP A 36 -17.43 12.96 9.79
C ASP A 36 -16.08 12.54 9.20
N PHE A 37 -15.85 11.24 9.15
CA PHE A 37 -14.53 10.68 8.78
C PHE A 37 -14.18 10.96 7.32
N ASP A 38 -15.16 10.93 6.43
CA ASP A 38 -14.95 11.23 5.01
C ASP A 38 -14.51 12.69 4.82
N SER A 39 -15.09 13.62 5.58
CA SER A 39 -14.68 15.03 5.58
C SER A 39 -13.24 15.23 6.11
N LEU A 40 -12.84 14.42 7.09
CA LEU A 40 -11.46 14.41 7.59
C LEU A 40 -10.49 13.87 6.54
N ILE A 41 -10.87 12.81 5.82
CA ILE A 41 -10.09 12.27 4.70
C ILE A 41 -9.94 13.34 3.60
N GLU A 42 -11.02 14.01 3.20
CA GLU A 42 -10.95 15.05 2.17
C GLU A 42 -10.05 16.22 2.55
N THR A 43 -10.00 16.57 3.84
CA THR A 43 -9.25 17.74 4.32
C THR A 43 -7.78 17.42 4.61
N TYR A 44 -7.50 16.26 5.19
CA TYR A 44 -6.19 15.91 5.73
C TYR A 44 -5.58 14.67 5.09
N GLY A 45 -6.37 13.86 4.37
CA GLY A 45 -5.91 12.62 3.77
C GLY A 45 -4.88 12.86 2.67
N GLN A 46 -3.75 12.18 2.76
CA GLN A 46 -2.67 12.21 1.77
C GLN A 46 -2.44 10.85 1.11
N ASP A 47 -3.24 9.85 1.46
CA ASP A 47 -3.14 8.52 0.88
C ASP A 47 -3.72 8.51 -0.54
N THR A 48 -2.83 8.43 -1.52
CA THR A 48 -3.21 8.38 -2.93
C THR A 48 -3.96 7.11 -3.30
N GLY A 49 -3.80 6.02 -2.54
CA GLY A 49 -4.54 4.78 -2.71
C GLY A 49 -6.04 4.92 -2.43
N MET A 50 -6.40 5.84 -1.54
CA MET A 50 -7.81 6.17 -1.23
C MET A 50 -8.47 7.07 -2.28
N ASN A 51 -7.73 7.61 -3.24
CA ASN A 51 -8.29 8.48 -4.29
C ASN A 51 -8.92 7.69 -5.45
N ASN A 52 -8.68 6.38 -5.52
CA ASN A 52 -9.11 5.53 -6.62
C ASN A 52 -10.07 4.44 -6.15
N GLU A 53 -11.01 4.07 -7.05
CA GLU A 53 -11.85 2.90 -6.85
C GLU A 53 -11.01 1.60 -6.93
N PRO A 54 -11.34 0.56 -6.17
CA PRO A 54 -12.48 0.45 -5.25
C PRO A 54 -12.24 1.03 -3.85
N ASN A 55 -11.01 1.43 -3.51
CA ASN A 55 -10.64 1.84 -2.14
C ASN A 55 -11.38 3.11 -1.70
N LYS A 56 -11.64 4.02 -2.64
CA LYS A 56 -12.36 5.26 -2.33
C LYS A 56 -13.77 5.01 -1.76
N SER A 57 -14.48 4.04 -2.31
CA SER A 57 -15.87 3.74 -1.90
C SER A 57 -15.99 2.65 -0.84
N ARG A 58 -14.99 1.76 -0.73
CA ARG A 58 -15.06 0.57 0.13
C ARG A 58 -14.05 0.58 1.28
N GLY A 59 -13.04 1.44 1.22
CA GLY A 59 -11.87 1.35 2.06
C GLY A 59 -10.92 0.23 1.64
N TYR A 60 -9.87 0.04 2.41
CA TYR A 60 -8.93 -1.07 2.24
C TYR A 60 -9.50 -2.36 2.81
N LEU A 61 -9.38 -3.43 2.03
CA LEU A 61 -9.71 -4.77 2.52
C LEU A 61 -8.55 -5.32 3.36
N VAL A 62 -8.80 -5.55 4.64
CA VAL A 62 -7.84 -6.14 5.58
C VAL A 62 -8.39 -7.44 6.13
N CYS A 63 -7.55 -8.48 6.15
CA CYS A 63 -7.89 -9.76 6.74
C CYS A 63 -6.65 -10.45 7.29
N GLU A 64 -6.86 -11.43 8.16
CA GLU A 64 -5.77 -12.23 8.72
C GLU A 64 -4.99 -12.95 7.60
N GLY A 65 -3.66 -12.92 7.70
CA GLY A 65 -2.76 -13.55 6.73
C GLY A 65 -2.51 -12.76 5.45
N LEU A 66 -3.12 -11.59 5.28
CA LEU A 66 -2.83 -10.69 4.16
C LEU A 66 -1.54 -9.91 4.46
N SER A 67 -0.55 -9.99 3.56
CA SER A 67 0.78 -9.39 3.77
C SER A 67 1.09 -8.20 2.84
N VAL A 68 0.05 -7.55 2.30
CA VAL A 68 0.23 -6.41 1.39
C VAL A 68 0.38 -5.07 2.10
N TYR A 69 0.06 -5.02 3.40
CA TYR A 69 0.18 -3.81 4.23
C TYR A 69 1.29 -3.98 5.25
N GLU A 70 1.82 -2.85 5.75
CA GLU A 70 2.73 -2.91 6.89
C GLU A 70 2.05 -3.53 8.11
N GLN A 71 2.80 -4.29 8.90
CA GLN A 71 2.27 -5.06 10.02
C GLN A 71 1.53 -4.16 11.03
N SER A 72 2.08 -2.99 11.35
CA SER A 72 1.45 -2.04 12.26
C SER A 72 0.08 -1.55 11.78
N PHE A 73 -0.07 -1.34 10.47
CA PHE A 73 -1.36 -0.98 9.86
C PHE A 73 -2.35 -2.14 9.96
N GLN A 74 -1.91 -3.34 9.61
CA GLN A 74 -2.75 -4.54 9.65
C GLN A 74 -3.19 -4.86 11.08
N ASP A 75 -2.29 -4.82 12.05
CA ASP A 75 -2.61 -5.09 13.46
C ASP A 75 -3.64 -4.08 14.00
N ALA A 76 -3.45 -2.80 13.69
CA ALA A 76 -4.39 -1.76 14.11
C ALA A 76 -5.77 -1.89 13.45
N ALA A 77 -5.81 -2.25 12.16
CA ALA A 77 -7.07 -2.48 11.46
C ALA A 77 -7.82 -3.70 12.03
N MET A 78 -7.09 -4.78 12.33
CA MET A 78 -7.67 -6.01 12.92
C MET A 78 -8.08 -5.84 14.39
N ALA A 79 -7.60 -4.82 15.07
CA ALA A 79 -8.00 -4.49 16.45
C ALA A 79 -9.34 -3.74 16.53
N LEU A 80 -9.88 -3.24 15.41
CA LEU A 80 -11.20 -2.62 15.37
C LEU A 80 -12.29 -3.71 15.42
N GLU A 81 -13.23 -3.57 16.33
CA GLU A 81 -14.19 -4.65 16.63
C GLU A 81 -15.51 -4.55 15.86
N LYS A 82 -15.92 -3.34 15.52
CA LYS A 82 -17.24 -3.09 14.88
C LYS A 82 -17.19 -1.90 13.92
N VAL A 83 -18.11 -1.91 12.98
CA VAL A 83 -18.30 -0.80 12.03
C VAL A 83 -18.50 0.52 12.79
N GLY A 84 -17.74 1.53 12.40
CA GLY A 84 -17.70 2.85 13.01
C GLY A 84 -16.58 3.04 14.04
N ASP A 85 -15.92 1.98 14.48
CA ASP A 85 -14.76 2.11 15.40
C ASP A 85 -13.64 2.88 14.74
N ILE A 86 -13.00 3.74 15.53
CA ILE A 86 -11.80 4.50 15.13
C ILE A 86 -10.60 3.92 15.88
N SER A 87 -9.43 3.90 15.26
CA SER A 87 -8.19 3.47 15.91
C SER A 87 -7.97 4.22 17.22
N ALA A 88 -7.55 3.48 18.26
CA ALA A 88 -7.35 4.05 19.60
C ALA A 88 -6.17 5.03 19.63
N GLU A 89 -5.17 4.78 18.79
CA GLU A 89 -3.93 5.55 18.70
C GLU A 89 -3.57 5.81 17.24
N LEU A 90 -2.63 6.73 17.01
CA LEU A 90 -2.02 6.93 15.71
C LEU A 90 -1.22 5.69 15.29
N VAL A 91 -1.47 5.19 14.09
CA VAL A 91 -0.75 4.05 13.55
C VAL A 91 0.44 4.55 12.74
N LYS A 92 1.65 4.33 13.26
CA LYS A 92 2.87 4.75 12.59
C LYS A 92 3.35 3.67 11.62
N THR A 93 3.60 4.08 10.37
CA THR A 93 4.18 3.24 9.31
C THR A 93 5.35 3.99 8.66
N SER A 94 6.01 3.38 7.68
CA SER A 94 7.05 4.06 6.88
C SER A 94 6.52 5.22 6.03
N TYR A 95 5.20 5.31 5.84
CA TYR A 95 4.54 6.36 5.04
C TYR A 95 4.07 7.55 5.87
N GLY A 96 3.99 7.44 7.19
CA GLY A 96 3.50 8.47 8.08
C GLY A 96 2.61 7.94 9.19
N TYR A 97 1.70 8.80 9.68
CA TYR A 97 0.67 8.41 10.63
C TYR A 97 -0.64 8.10 9.92
N HIS A 98 -1.28 7.01 10.33
CA HIS A 98 -2.60 6.61 9.85
C HIS A 98 -3.60 6.67 10.99
N ILE A 99 -4.82 7.06 10.64
CA ILE A 99 -6.02 6.98 11.48
C ILE A 99 -6.97 6.06 10.74
N LEU A 100 -7.45 5.02 11.40
CA LEU A 100 -8.25 3.99 10.78
C LEU A 100 -9.69 4.03 11.28
N GLN A 101 -10.64 3.83 10.37
CA GLN A 101 -12.04 3.58 10.70
C GLN A 101 -12.48 2.24 10.13
N TYR A 102 -13.24 1.49 10.92
CA TYR A 102 -13.91 0.29 10.42
C TYR A 102 -15.13 0.69 9.58
N ALA A 103 -14.95 0.75 8.28
CA ALA A 103 -15.96 1.27 7.37
C ALA A 103 -17.13 0.29 7.17
N THR A 104 -16.82 -0.99 6.96
CA THR A 104 -17.84 -2.00 6.62
C THR A 104 -17.38 -3.39 6.99
N ASP A 105 -18.31 -4.24 7.41
CA ASP A 105 -18.06 -5.65 7.65
C ASP A 105 -18.09 -6.42 6.33
N VAL A 106 -17.07 -7.26 6.12
CA VAL A 106 -17.01 -8.13 4.95
C VAL A 106 -17.55 -9.50 5.32
N THR A 107 -18.73 -9.81 4.82
CA THR A 107 -19.35 -11.13 5.06
C THR A 107 -18.47 -12.22 4.44
N PRO A 108 -17.93 -13.16 5.22
CA PRO A 108 -17.19 -14.30 4.68
C PRO A 108 -18.11 -15.14 3.78
N GLY A 109 -17.66 -15.44 2.58
CA GLY A 109 -18.44 -16.26 1.67
C GLY A 109 -17.78 -16.44 0.32
N ALA A 110 -18.39 -17.28 -0.51
CA ALA A 110 -17.95 -17.43 -1.89
C ALA A 110 -18.28 -16.14 -2.65
N VAL A 111 -17.27 -15.49 -3.18
CA VAL A 111 -17.45 -14.37 -4.11
C VAL A 111 -17.93 -14.94 -5.44
N GLU A 112 -19.04 -14.42 -5.95
CA GLU A 112 -19.47 -14.78 -7.31
C GLU A 112 -18.43 -14.28 -8.31
N LEU A 113 -17.88 -15.20 -9.09
CA LEU A 113 -16.91 -14.89 -10.14
C LEU A 113 -17.60 -14.21 -11.30
N THR A 114 -17.76 -12.89 -11.21
CA THR A 114 -18.24 -12.08 -12.34
C THR A 114 -17.24 -12.13 -13.51
N GLU A 115 -17.69 -11.79 -14.73
CA GLU A 115 -16.78 -11.74 -15.88
C GLU A 115 -15.67 -10.70 -15.70
N GLU A 116 -15.92 -9.63 -14.96
CA GLU A 116 -14.94 -8.61 -14.61
C GLU A 116 -13.84 -9.22 -13.72
N ILE A 117 -14.20 -9.87 -12.61
CA ILE A 117 -13.25 -10.55 -11.70
C ILE A 117 -12.44 -11.60 -12.45
N LYS A 118 -13.07 -12.37 -13.33
CA LYS A 118 -12.36 -13.36 -14.16
C LYS A 118 -11.34 -12.70 -15.09
N SER A 119 -11.72 -11.57 -15.70
CA SER A 119 -10.84 -10.81 -16.58
C SER A 119 -9.63 -10.25 -15.82
N ASP A 120 -9.85 -9.72 -14.62
CA ASP A 120 -8.78 -9.18 -13.78
C ASP A 120 -7.80 -10.26 -13.32
N ILE A 121 -8.33 -11.40 -12.87
CA ILE A 121 -7.51 -12.56 -12.51
C ILE A 121 -6.71 -13.05 -13.73
N TYR A 122 -7.35 -13.16 -14.89
CA TYR A 122 -6.69 -13.58 -16.12
C TYR A 122 -5.56 -12.62 -16.51
N ASN A 123 -5.81 -11.31 -16.45
CA ASN A 123 -4.82 -10.31 -16.81
C ASN A 123 -3.64 -10.30 -15.84
N SER A 124 -3.89 -10.48 -14.53
CA SER A 124 -2.84 -10.61 -13.52
C SER A 124 -1.97 -11.84 -13.79
N LEU A 125 -2.58 -13.01 -13.94
CA LEU A 125 -1.86 -14.25 -14.22
C LEU A 125 -1.09 -14.20 -15.56
N LEU A 126 -1.64 -13.53 -16.56
CA LEU A 126 -0.96 -13.33 -17.85
C LEU A 126 0.25 -12.42 -17.72
N SER A 127 0.17 -11.36 -16.90
CA SER A 127 1.30 -10.48 -16.60
C SER A 127 2.41 -11.26 -15.91
N ASP A 128 2.09 -11.98 -14.84
CA ASP A 128 3.06 -12.79 -14.08
C ASP A 128 3.74 -13.83 -14.97
N ALA A 129 2.98 -14.49 -15.85
CA ALA A 129 3.51 -15.48 -16.79
C ALA A 129 4.45 -14.84 -17.83
N LYS A 130 4.14 -13.63 -18.31
CA LYS A 130 5.02 -12.89 -19.23
C LYS A 130 6.31 -12.47 -18.54
N ASP A 131 6.25 -11.97 -17.32
CA ASP A 131 7.41 -11.55 -16.55
C ASP A 131 8.33 -12.75 -16.26
N ALA A 132 7.78 -13.88 -15.83
CA ALA A 132 8.53 -15.10 -15.62
C ALA A 132 9.19 -15.63 -16.92
N ALA A 133 8.47 -15.59 -18.04
CA ALA A 133 9.02 -15.98 -19.33
C ALA A 133 10.15 -15.03 -19.80
N TYR A 134 9.97 -13.73 -19.58
CA TYR A 134 10.99 -12.73 -19.88
C TYR A 134 12.26 -12.92 -19.04
N GLU A 135 12.12 -13.08 -17.72
CA GLU A 135 13.26 -13.35 -16.83
C GLU A 135 14.00 -14.63 -17.21
N SER A 136 13.26 -15.70 -17.55
CA SER A 136 13.85 -16.96 -18.01
C SER A 136 14.63 -16.77 -19.31
N ALA A 137 14.06 -16.06 -20.29
CA ALA A 137 14.72 -15.79 -21.57
C ALA A 137 15.98 -14.93 -21.38
N VAL A 138 15.90 -13.87 -20.56
CA VAL A 138 17.05 -13.02 -20.26
C VAL A 138 18.17 -13.81 -19.57
N THR A 139 17.82 -14.64 -18.59
CA THR A 139 18.78 -15.50 -17.89
C THR A 139 19.47 -16.45 -18.84
N GLN A 140 18.72 -17.06 -19.74
CA GLN A 140 19.30 -17.94 -20.78
C GLN A 140 20.23 -17.16 -21.69
N TRP A 141 19.81 -16.03 -22.25
CA TRP A 141 20.64 -15.21 -23.14
C TRP A 141 21.91 -14.71 -22.46
N VAL A 142 21.84 -14.29 -21.20
CA VAL A 142 23.02 -13.89 -20.43
C VAL A 142 23.97 -15.06 -20.23
N SER A 143 23.47 -16.27 -19.99
CA SER A 143 24.29 -17.47 -19.82
C SER A 143 24.98 -17.94 -21.12
N GLU A 144 24.33 -17.69 -22.26
CA GLU A 144 24.85 -18.03 -23.60
C GLU A 144 25.75 -16.93 -24.19
N ALA A 145 25.68 -15.69 -23.65
CA ALA A 145 26.41 -14.55 -24.16
C ALA A 145 27.91 -14.61 -23.80
N ASP A 146 28.79 -14.45 -24.80
CA ASP A 146 30.24 -14.22 -24.59
C ASP A 146 30.48 -12.74 -24.22
N VAL A 147 30.31 -12.41 -22.93
CA VAL A 147 30.44 -11.03 -22.44
C VAL A 147 31.90 -10.68 -22.19
N LYS A 148 32.44 -9.78 -23.02
CA LYS A 148 33.79 -9.21 -22.83
C LYS A 148 33.67 -7.81 -22.22
N THR A 149 34.23 -7.61 -21.04
CA THR A 149 34.31 -6.29 -20.40
C THR A 149 35.67 -5.65 -20.62
N PHE A 150 35.67 -4.37 -20.98
CA PHE A 150 36.90 -3.58 -21.22
C PHE A 150 36.99 -2.44 -20.19
N PRO A 151 37.33 -2.72 -18.93
CA PRO A 151 37.25 -1.72 -17.85
C PRO A 151 38.16 -0.51 -18.02
N LYS A 152 39.18 -0.59 -18.90
CA LYS A 152 40.11 0.52 -19.20
C LYS A 152 39.54 1.55 -20.18
N VAL A 153 38.42 1.28 -20.82
CA VAL A 153 37.78 2.19 -21.80
C VAL A 153 36.67 3.01 -21.14
N MET A 154 36.25 2.62 -19.94
CA MET A 154 35.23 3.33 -19.15
C MET A 154 35.93 4.29 -18.16
N LYS A 155 36.40 5.43 -18.66
CA LYS A 155 36.90 6.56 -17.86
C LYS A 155 35.96 7.75 -18.05
#